data_a0d7daeb93fdda1ce99b0447d4e5d65b
#
_entry.id   a0d7daeb93fdda1ce99b0447d4e5d65b
#
_cell.length_a   1.000
_cell.length_b   1.000
_cell.length_c   1.000
_cell.angle_alpha   90.00
_cell.angle_beta   90.00
_cell.angle_gamma   90.00
#
_symmetry.space_group_name_H-M   'P 1'
#
loop_
_entity.id
_entity.type
_entity.pdbx_description
1 polymer ?
#
loop_
_entity_poly.entity_id
_entity_poly.type
_entity_poly.pdbx_seq_one_letter_code
_entity_poly.pdbx_strand_id
1 'polypeptide(L)'
;VPEAGRVNVALCLNIGSSSLKFALFRVTASGEACLASGLVEQLGTPGARAQLKVGANSVERACAGASISAALSVAFRLLEEQSLPRATVVGHRVVHGGREHLTPTAIDRPLLESLRALIPLAPLHLPAAISGMEAALEHWPGLPQIACFDTSFHARMPECAARFPVPAQLFDQGVRRYGFHGLSYEYVLSTLGDPPPRRVIVAHLGNGASLAAIEAGRSVDTTMGFTPGGGILMGTRSGDLDPGLLLYLLRENGYSVDSLEHLLERESGLLGIAGSSDMRQLVERAEHDERAALAIEMMGYQIRKAIGAYVAVLGGLDVLVFTGGIGEHTPSIRR
;
A
#
# COMPACT_ATOMS: atom_id res chain seq x y z
N VAL A 1 -18.27 1.15 -21.43
CA VAL A 1 -17.47 0.95 -22.66
C VAL A 1 -16.96 2.32 -23.08
N PRO A 2 -15.62 2.58 -23.15
CA PRO A 2 -15.11 3.87 -23.59
C PRO A 2 -15.49 4.08 -25.06
N GLU A 3 -16.04 5.26 -25.38
CA GLU A 3 -16.21 5.69 -26.75
C GLU A 3 -14.87 5.69 -27.49
N ALA A 4 -14.80 4.99 -28.60
CA ALA A 4 -13.61 4.91 -29.44
C ALA A 4 -13.20 6.33 -29.91
N GLY A 5 -12.05 6.83 -29.43
CA GLY A 5 -11.47 8.10 -29.86
C GLY A 5 -11.15 9.10 -28.75
N ARG A 6 -11.65 8.95 -27.53
CA ARG A 6 -11.25 9.83 -26.40
C ARG A 6 -9.96 9.31 -25.75
N VAL A 7 -8.92 10.12 -25.77
CA VAL A 7 -7.72 9.91 -24.96
C VAL A 7 -8.09 10.21 -23.51
N ASN A 8 -8.15 9.16 -22.67
CA ASN A 8 -8.37 9.36 -21.25
C ASN A 8 -7.05 9.68 -20.56
N VAL A 9 -7.05 10.70 -19.74
CA VAL A 9 -5.89 11.10 -18.94
C VAL A 9 -6.27 10.92 -17.47
N ALA A 10 -5.62 9.99 -16.81
CA ALA A 10 -5.87 9.66 -15.41
C ALA A 10 -4.79 10.27 -14.51
N LEU A 11 -5.19 11.04 -13.52
CA LEU A 11 -4.32 11.45 -12.42
C LEU A 11 -4.51 10.45 -11.27
N CYS A 12 -3.43 9.76 -10.89
CA CYS A 12 -3.44 8.82 -9.78
C CYS A 12 -2.83 9.47 -8.55
N LEU A 13 -3.53 9.42 -7.42
CA LEU A 13 -3.09 9.97 -6.13
C LEU A 13 -2.96 8.84 -5.10
N ASN A 14 -1.81 8.80 -4.43
CA ASN A 14 -1.52 7.91 -3.31
C ASN A 14 -1.03 8.76 -2.13
N ILE A 15 -1.90 8.98 -1.17
CA ILE A 15 -1.71 9.89 -0.05
C ILE A 15 -1.49 9.11 1.22
N GLY A 16 -0.31 9.29 1.81
CA GLY A 16 0.04 8.78 3.12
C GLY A 16 0.15 9.89 4.15
N SER A 17 0.38 9.53 5.41
CA SER A 17 0.51 10.49 6.50
C SER A 17 1.71 11.44 6.37
N SER A 18 2.78 11.00 5.68
CA SER A 18 4.03 11.75 5.55
C SER A 18 4.45 12.04 4.11
N SER A 19 3.72 11.54 3.12
CA SER A 19 4.06 11.72 1.71
C SER A 19 2.82 11.63 0.81
N LEU A 20 2.89 12.34 -0.31
CA LEU A 20 1.95 12.23 -1.42
C LEU A 20 2.72 11.77 -2.66
N LYS A 21 2.32 10.66 -3.26
CA LYS A 21 2.78 10.25 -4.59
C LYS A 21 1.66 10.50 -5.59
N PHE A 22 2.02 11.03 -6.75
CA PHE A 22 1.05 11.25 -7.81
C PHE A 22 1.66 10.98 -9.17
N ALA A 23 0.83 10.55 -10.12
CA ALA A 23 1.28 10.34 -11.50
C ALA A 23 0.15 10.60 -12.47
N LEU A 24 0.48 11.16 -13.63
CA LEU A 24 -0.43 11.42 -14.73
C LEU A 24 -0.19 10.40 -15.82
N PHE A 25 -1.22 9.66 -16.19
CA PHE A 25 -1.16 8.63 -17.21
C PHE A 25 -2.06 8.99 -18.40
N ARG A 26 -1.57 8.73 -19.60
CA ARG A 26 -2.42 8.61 -20.79
C ARG A 26 -2.86 7.17 -20.90
N VAL A 27 -4.16 6.95 -20.96
CA VAL A 27 -4.76 5.61 -21.07
C VAL A 27 -5.41 5.47 -22.46
N THR A 28 -5.02 4.44 -23.17
CA THR A 28 -5.54 4.10 -24.51
C THR A 28 -5.98 2.63 -24.54
N ALA A 29 -6.60 2.20 -25.61
CA ALA A 29 -6.95 0.79 -25.80
C ALA A 29 -5.72 -0.15 -25.88
N SER A 30 -4.54 0.40 -26.23
CA SER A 30 -3.29 -0.36 -26.35
C SER A 30 -2.41 -0.34 -25.09
N GLY A 31 -2.84 0.32 -24.02
CA GLY A 31 -2.13 0.41 -22.74
C GLY A 31 -2.05 1.82 -22.17
N GLU A 32 -1.24 1.95 -21.14
CA GLU A 32 -1.01 3.21 -20.44
C GLU A 32 0.42 3.73 -20.64
N ALA A 33 0.55 5.05 -20.64
CA ALA A 33 1.85 5.72 -20.68
C ALA A 33 1.92 6.79 -19.58
N CYS A 34 2.95 6.71 -18.72
CA CYS A 34 3.20 7.71 -17.69
C CYS A 34 3.71 9.01 -18.37
N LEU A 35 2.96 10.09 -18.21
CA LEU A 35 3.30 11.42 -18.76
C LEU A 35 4.12 12.23 -17.77
N ALA A 36 3.81 12.09 -16.48
CA ALA A 36 4.50 12.77 -15.39
C ALA A 36 4.34 11.96 -14.09
N SER A 37 5.32 12.04 -13.22
CA SER A 37 5.22 11.48 -11.87
C SER A 37 5.80 12.45 -10.86
N GLY A 38 5.21 12.52 -9.67
CA GLY A 38 5.63 13.42 -8.63
C GLY A 38 5.53 12.82 -7.24
N LEU A 39 6.22 13.48 -6.34
CA LEU A 39 6.32 13.10 -4.94
C LEU A 39 6.34 14.36 -4.09
N VAL A 40 5.56 14.39 -3.02
CA VAL A 40 5.74 15.35 -1.93
C VAL A 40 6.19 14.56 -0.72
N GLU A 41 7.35 14.89 -0.18
CA GLU A 41 7.93 14.25 0.99
C GLU A 41 7.85 15.14 2.22
N GLN A 42 7.97 14.53 3.39
CA GLN A 42 8.01 15.21 4.68
C GLN A 42 6.80 16.14 4.93
N LEU A 43 5.60 15.69 4.53
CA LEU A 43 4.36 16.44 4.73
C LEU A 43 4.23 16.90 6.19
N GLY A 44 3.80 18.16 6.37
CA GLY A 44 3.62 18.76 7.69
C GLY A 44 4.91 19.24 8.37
N THR A 45 6.09 19.10 7.74
CA THR A 45 7.35 19.54 8.30
C THR A 45 7.93 20.75 7.56
N PRO A 46 8.88 21.49 8.16
CA PRO A 46 9.58 22.59 7.49
C PRO A 46 10.39 22.14 6.25
N GLY A 47 10.76 20.87 6.16
CA GLY A 47 11.51 20.29 5.04
C GLY A 47 10.65 19.79 3.89
N ALA A 48 9.33 19.97 3.94
CA ALA A 48 8.43 19.45 2.90
C ALA A 48 8.75 20.03 1.51
N ARG A 49 8.85 19.13 0.51
CA ARG A 49 9.19 19.46 -0.88
C ARG A 49 8.34 18.65 -1.83
N ALA A 50 7.87 19.33 -2.88
CA ALA A 50 7.19 18.72 -4.01
C ALA A 50 8.17 18.59 -5.17
N GLN A 51 8.29 17.40 -5.73
CA GLN A 51 9.06 17.11 -6.94
C GLN A 51 8.12 16.61 -8.03
N LEU A 52 8.30 17.08 -9.25
CA LEU A 52 7.62 16.61 -10.46
C LEU A 52 8.64 16.23 -11.51
N LYS A 53 8.50 15.06 -12.10
CA LYS A 53 9.30 14.56 -13.23
C LYS A 53 8.43 14.48 -14.48
N VAL A 54 8.92 15.07 -15.57
CA VAL A 54 8.29 15.01 -16.90
C VAL A 54 9.36 14.59 -17.91
N GLY A 55 9.31 13.36 -18.37
CA GLY A 55 10.39 12.78 -19.16
C GLY A 55 11.74 12.82 -18.41
N ALA A 56 12.75 13.45 -19.00
CA ALA A 56 14.08 13.63 -18.38
C ALA A 56 14.17 14.86 -17.45
N ASN A 57 13.15 15.73 -17.46
CA ASN A 57 13.16 16.96 -16.66
C ASN A 57 12.58 16.72 -15.26
N SER A 58 13.14 17.43 -14.28
CA SER A 58 12.62 17.42 -12.90
C SER A 58 12.52 18.86 -12.40
N VAL A 59 11.38 19.17 -11.78
CA VAL A 59 11.11 20.47 -11.14
C VAL A 59 10.85 20.20 -9.65
N GLU A 60 11.41 21.04 -8.80
CA GLU A 60 11.22 20.95 -7.34
C GLU A 60 10.68 22.26 -6.79
N ARG A 61 9.80 22.16 -5.79
CA ARG A 61 9.22 23.33 -5.10
C ARG A 61 9.07 23.05 -3.61
N ALA A 62 9.53 23.98 -2.80
CA ALA A 62 9.32 23.93 -1.36
C ALA A 62 7.83 24.10 -1.02
N CYS A 63 7.35 23.31 -0.09
CA CYS A 63 6.00 23.40 0.48
C CYS A 63 6.04 23.28 2.03
N ALA A 64 7.03 23.96 2.62
CA ALA A 64 7.34 23.87 4.05
C ALA A 64 6.10 24.13 4.94
N GLY A 65 5.89 23.27 5.93
CA GLY A 65 4.79 23.36 6.89
C GLY A 65 3.39 23.15 6.29
N ALA A 66 3.31 22.71 5.02
CA ALA A 66 2.03 22.56 4.34
C ALA A 66 1.18 21.44 4.92
N SER A 67 -0.11 21.73 5.12
CA SER A 67 -1.13 20.68 5.31
C SER A 67 -1.23 19.80 4.05
N ILE A 68 -1.90 18.65 4.14
CA ILE A 68 -2.14 17.77 2.97
C ILE A 68 -2.80 18.56 1.83
N SER A 69 -3.81 19.37 2.12
CA SER A 69 -4.50 20.21 1.13
C SER A 69 -3.55 21.23 0.47
N ALA A 70 -2.71 21.91 1.25
CA ALA A 70 -1.74 22.86 0.70
C ALA A 70 -0.65 22.16 -0.12
N ALA A 71 -0.19 20.99 0.30
CA ALA A 71 0.76 20.19 -0.46
C ALA A 71 0.18 19.70 -1.80
N LEU A 72 -1.08 19.25 -1.79
CA LEU A 72 -1.82 18.91 -3.01
C LEU A 72 -1.93 20.11 -3.95
N SER A 73 -2.27 21.29 -3.43
CA SER A 73 -2.36 22.51 -4.23
C SER A 73 -1.01 22.88 -4.89
N VAL A 74 0.11 22.59 -4.22
CA VAL A 74 1.44 22.77 -4.84
C VAL A 74 1.68 21.74 -5.94
N ALA A 75 1.36 20.45 -5.68
CA ALA A 75 1.51 19.38 -6.66
C ALA A 75 0.65 19.62 -7.91
N PHE A 76 -0.58 20.09 -7.73
CA PHE A 76 -1.51 20.39 -8.83
C PHE A 76 -1.02 21.57 -9.66
N ARG A 77 -0.57 22.65 -9.05
CA ARG A 77 0.04 23.78 -9.76
C ARG A 77 1.28 23.38 -10.54
N LEU A 78 2.14 22.52 -9.99
CA LEU A 78 3.29 22.01 -10.71
C LEU A 78 2.88 21.24 -11.97
N LEU A 79 1.80 20.45 -11.92
CA LEU A 79 1.24 19.76 -13.10
C LEU A 79 0.67 20.75 -14.13
N GLU A 80 -0.09 21.74 -13.68
CA GLU A 80 -0.76 22.73 -14.55
C GLU A 80 0.23 23.67 -15.24
N GLU A 81 1.38 23.96 -14.63
CA GLU A 81 2.46 24.76 -15.20
C GLU A 81 3.20 24.03 -16.33
N GLN A 82 3.04 22.71 -16.45
CA GLN A 82 3.61 21.94 -17.54
C GLN A 82 2.65 21.89 -18.74
N SER A 83 3.20 21.80 -19.93
CA SER A 83 2.42 21.59 -21.16
C SER A 83 1.90 20.16 -21.27
N LEU A 84 1.19 19.69 -20.24
CA LEU A 84 0.63 18.35 -20.14
C LEU A 84 -0.88 18.37 -20.45
N PRO A 85 -1.44 17.28 -20.99
CA PRO A 85 -2.88 17.17 -21.16
C PRO A 85 -3.57 17.17 -19.79
N ARG A 86 -4.76 17.81 -19.72
CA ARG A 86 -5.54 17.85 -18.48
C ARG A 86 -6.09 16.46 -18.13
N ALA A 87 -6.11 16.15 -16.84
CA ALA A 87 -6.76 14.94 -16.34
C ALA A 87 -8.26 14.95 -16.68
N THR A 88 -8.78 13.80 -17.08
CA THR A 88 -10.22 13.56 -17.33
C THR A 88 -10.86 12.77 -16.19
N VAL A 89 -10.04 12.19 -15.32
CA VAL A 89 -10.45 11.42 -14.13
C VAL A 89 -9.32 11.46 -13.09
N VAL A 90 -9.68 11.39 -11.81
CA VAL A 90 -8.73 11.22 -10.70
C VAL A 90 -8.98 9.88 -10.03
N GLY A 91 -7.94 9.06 -9.89
CA GLY A 91 -7.95 7.82 -9.12
C GLY A 91 -7.25 8.04 -7.78
N HIS A 92 -7.92 7.68 -6.70
CA HIS A 92 -7.37 7.75 -5.35
C HIS A 92 -7.12 6.36 -4.81
N ARG A 93 -5.88 6.06 -4.40
CA ARG A 93 -5.60 4.86 -3.62
C ARG A 93 -6.13 5.04 -2.20
N VAL A 94 -6.95 4.10 -1.77
CA VAL A 94 -7.50 4.02 -0.42
C VAL A 94 -7.10 2.70 0.19
N VAL A 95 -6.43 2.74 1.35
CA VAL A 95 -5.85 1.54 1.96
C VAL A 95 -6.93 0.55 2.38
N HIS A 96 -8.11 1.02 2.81
CA HIS A 96 -9.15 0.16 3.37
C HIS A 96 -10.55 0.51 2.87
N GLY A 97 -11.24 -0.45 2.27
CA GLY A 97 -12.63 -0.32 1.80
C GLY A 97 -13.68 -0.94 2.73
N GLY A 98 -13.26 -1.52 3.86
CA GLY A 98 -14.19 -2.22 4.75
C GLY A 98 -14.82 -3.46 4.10
N ARG A 99 -16.05 -3.76 4.52
CA ARG A 99 -16.88 -4.86 3.98
C ARG A 99 -17.74 -4.44 2.80
N GLU A 100 -17.91 -3.15 2.60
CA GLU A 100 -18.88 -2.59 1.65
C GLU A 100 -18.24 -2.15 0.35
N HIS A 101 -17.03 -1.59 0.40
CA HIS A 101 -16.35 -1.07 -0.79
C HIS A 101 -15.40 -2.11 -1.40
N LEU A 102 -15.97 -3.02 -2.19
CA LEU A 102 -15.29 -4.16 -2.79
C LEU A 102 -14.84 -3.93 -4.24
N THR A 103 -15.18 -2.77 -4.80
CA THR A 103 -14.84 -2.36 -6.18
C THR A 103 -14.51 -0.87 -6.21
N PRO A 104 -13.83 -0.38 -7.26
CA PRO A 104 -13.63 1.05 -7.45
C PRO A 104 -14.96 1.80 -7.41
N THR A 105 -15.03 2.88 -6.60
CA THR A 105 -16.28 3.59 -6.32
C THR A 105 -16.11 5.08 -6.58
N ALA A 106 -17.09 5.72 -7.23
CA ALA A 106 -17.11 7.17 -7.42
C ALA A 106 -17.14 7.87 -6.05
N ILE A 107 -16.34 8.93 -5.93
CA ILE A 107 -16.24 9.67 -4.68
C ILE A 107 -17.38 10.67 -4.60
N ASP A 108 -18.23 10.47 -3.60
CA ASP A 108 -19.31 11.36 -3.22
C ASP A 108 -19.36 11.52 -1.69
N ARG A 109 -20.31 12.31 -1.21
CA ARG A 109 -20.45 12.55 0.24
C ARG A 109 -20.77 11.27 1.04
N PRO A 110 -21.69 10.39 0.61
CA PRO A 110 -21.94 9.10 1.27
C PRO A 110 -20.68 8.23 1.39
N LEU A 111 -19.87 8.13 0.35
CA LEU A 111 -18.61 7.38 0.40
C LEU A 111 -17.65 7.99 1.44
N LEU A 112 -17.45 9.31 1.46
CA LEU A 112 -16.57 9.96 2.42
C LEU A 112 -17.05 9.73 3.86
N GLU A 113 -18.35 9.76 4.13
CA GLU A 113 -18.93 9.47 5.44
C GLU A 113 -18.70 8.01 5.85
N SER A 114 -18.87 7.04 4.93
CA SER A 114 -18.60 5.63 5.21
C SER A 114 -17.11 5.38 5.48
N LEU A 115 -16.21 6.03 4.73
CA LEU A 115 -14.76 5.92 4.96
C LEU A 115 -14.34 6.51 6.31
N ARG A 116 -14.98 7.58 6.78
CA ARG A 116 -14.74 8.11 8.15
C ARG A 116 -15.10 7.08 9.22
N ALA A 117 -16.17 6.30 9.03
CA ALA A 117 -16.54 5.23 9.95
C ALA A 117 -15.51 4.08 9.97
N LEU A 118 -14.71 3.93 8.91
CA LEU A 118 -13.65 2.93 8.82
C LEU A 118 -12.30 3.39 9.40
N ILE A 119 -12.17 4.64 9.86
CA ILE A 119 -10.91 5.16 10.45
C ILE A 119 -10.34 4.22 11.52
N PRO A 120 -11.13 3.64 12.44
CA PRO A 120 -10.59 2.72 13.45
C PRO A 120 -9.87 1.48 12.88
N LEU A 121 -10.15 1.09 11.61
CA LEU A 121 -9.48 -0.05 10.95
C LEU A 121 -8.15 0.34 10.29
N ALA A 122 -7.92 1.62 10.01
CA ALA A 122 -6.70 2.13 9.40
C ALA A 122 -6.43 3.58 9.84
N PRO A 123 -6.21 3.84 11.14
CA PRO A 123 -6.12 5.19 11.70
C PRO A 123 -4.93 5.99 11.17
N LEU A 124 -3.87 5.32 10.76
CA LEU A 124 -2.67 5.95 10.21
C LEU A 124 -2.79 6.33 8.71
N HIS A 125 -3.83 5.85 8.01
CA HIS A 125 -3.92 5.96 6.55
C HIS A 125 -5.19 6.67 6.08
N LEU A 126 -6.37 6.30 6.60
CA LEU A 126 -7.65 6.83 6.13
C LEU A 126 -7.82 8.33 6.32
N PRO A 127 -7.44 8.95 7.45
CA PRO A 127 -7.60 10.40 7.61
C PRO A 127 -6.89 11.20 6.52
N ALA A 128 -5.64 10.81 6.17
CA ALA A 128 -4.89 11.47 5.13
C ALA A 128 -5.52 11.27 3.74
N ALA A 129 -5.98 10.06 3.43
CA ALA A 129 -6.65 9.76 2.17
C ALA A 129 -7.96 10.53 2.01
N ILE A 130 -8.80 10.61 3.06
CA ILE A 130 -10.05 11.37 3.06
C ILE A 130 -9.78 12.86 2.84
N SER A 131 -8.85 13.46 3.60
CA SER A 131 -8.48 14.87 3.42
C SER A 131 -7.97 15.15 2.00
N GLY A 132 -7.25 14.21 1.41
CA GLY A 132 -6.79 14.34 0.04
C GLY A 132 -7.91 14.25 -1.00
N MET A 133 -8.89 13.37 -0.80
CA MET A 133 -10.07 13.29 -1.66
C MET A 133 -10.88 14.59 -1.60
N GLU A 134 -11.11 15.12 -0.40
CA GLU A 134 -11.82 16.39 -0.20
C GLU A 134 -11.10 17.56 -0.89
N ALA A 135 -9.79 17.68 -0.70
CA ALA A 135 -8.99 18.72 -1.35
C ALA A 135 -9.00 18.60 -2.87
N ALA A 136 -8.99 17.39 -3.42
CA ALA A 136 -9.07 17.18 -4.86
C ALA A 136 -10.46 17.50 -5.43
N LEU A 137 -11.54 17.21 -4.68
CA LEU A 137 -12.90 17.60 -5.06
C LEU A 137 -13.08 19.13 -5.08
N GLU A 138 -12.49 19.82 -4.12
CA GLU A 138 -12.48 21.29 -4.06
C GLU A 138 -11.67 21.91 -5.21
N HIS A 139 -10.52 21.33 -5.54
CA HIS A 139 -9.63 21.85 -6.57
C HIS A 139 -10.18 21.64 -7.98
N TRP A 140 -10.83 20.50 -8.25
CA TRP A 140 -11.41 20.16 -9.55
C TRP A 140 -12.92 19.85 -9.43
N PRO A 141 -13.75 20.85 -9.21
CA PRO A 141 -15.20 20.63 -9.14
C PRO A 141 -15.70 20.07 -10.47
N GLY A 142 -16.43 18.95 -10.39
CA GLY A 142 -17.02 18.28 -11.55
C GLY A 142 -16.10 17.30 -12.29
N LEU A 143 -14.81 17.21 -11.94
CA LEU A 143 -13.94 16.15 -12.47
C LEU A 143 -14.29 14.81 -11.79
N PRO A 144 -14.59 13.74 -12.55
CA PRO A 144 -14.84 12.43 -11.96
C PRO A 144 -13.67 11.95 -11.09
N GLN A 145 -13.97 11.51 -9.88
CA GLN A 145 -12.98 11.02 -8.93
C GLN A 145 -13.40 9.65 -8.42
N ILE A 146 -12.46 8.70 -8.34
CA ILE A 146 -12.71 7.29 -8.03
C ILE A 146 -11.79 6.85 -6.90
N ALA A 147 -12.36 6.27 -5.87
CA ALA A 147 -11.63 5.57 -4.82
C ALA A 147 -11.36 4.12 -5.26
N CYS A 148 -10.09 3.71 -5.20
CA CYS A 148 -9.62 2.36 -5.48
C CYS A 148 -9.02 1.77 -4.21
N PHE A 149 -9.51 0.60 -3.78
CA PHE A 149 -9.22 0.05 -2.45
C PHE A 149 -8.18 -1.06 -2.50
N ASP A 150 -7.15 -0.99 -1.66
CA ASP A 150 -6.16 -2.06 -1.54
C ASP A 150 -6.77 -3.39 -1.07
N THR A 151 -7.89 -3.34 -0.36
CA THR A 151 -8.58 -4.53 0.17
C THR A 151 -9.49 -5.22 -0.85
N SER A 152 -9.86 -4.56 -1.96
CA SER A 152 -10.86 -5.07 -2.92
C SER A 152 -10.45 -6.40 -3.57
N PHE A 153 -9.19 -6.54 -3.94
CA PHE A 153 -8.64 -7.75 -4.55
C PHE A 153 -8.84 -9.00 -3.67
N HIS A 154 -8.79 -8.83 -2.35
CA HIS A 154 -8.93 -9.90 -1.36
C HIS A 154 -10.35 -10.14 -0.88
N ALA A 155 -11.32 -9.36 -1.35
CA ALA A 155 -12.70 -9.38 -0.86
C ALA A 155 -13.37 -10.76 -0.97
N ARG A 156 -12.95 -11.56 -1.96
CA ARG A 156 -13.50 -12.89 -2.26
C ARG A 156 -12.61 -14.05 -1.81
N MET A 157 -11.67 -13.81 -0.88
CA MET A 157 -10.91 -14.91 -0.28
C MET A 157 -11.85 -15.96 0.33
N PRO A 158 -11.48 -17.26 0.28
CA PRO A 158 -12.21 -18.32 0.98
C PRO A 158 -12.38 -17.99 2.46
N GLU A 159 -13.53 -18.33 3.02
CA GLU A 159 -13.85 -18.00 4.41
C GLU A 159 -12.83 -18.58 5.40
N CYS A 160 -12.30 -19.78 5.14
CA CYS A 160 -11.26 -20.42 5.96
C CYS A 160 -9.94 -19.62 6.01
N ALA A 161 -9.63 -18.83 4.98
CA ALA A 161 -8.48 -17.93 4.96
C ALA A 161 -8.83 -16.52 5.53
N ALA A 162 -10.10 -16.12 5.38
CA ALA A 162 -10.56 -14.81 5.80
C ALA A 162 -10.90 -14.72 7.31
N ARG A 163 -11.28 -15.82 7.95
CA ARG A 163 -11.60 -15.82 9.40
C ARG A 163 -10.35 -15.94 10.26
N PHE A 164 -10.37 -15.22 11.38
CA PHE A 164 -9.50 -15.54 12.51
C PHE A 164 -10.16 -16.59 13.40
N PRO A 165 -9.40 -17.44 14.09
CA PRO A 165 -9.93 -18.47 15.01
C PRO A 165 -10.35 -17.85 16.35
N VAL A 166 -11.31 -16.93 16.30
CA VAL A 166 -11.91 -16.20 17.41
C VAL A 166 -13.43 -16.39 17.37
N PRO A 167 -14.20 -16.06 18.44
CA PRO A 167 -15.65 -16.22 18.45
C PRO A 167 -16.34 -15.68 17.20
N ALA A 168 -17.31 -16.44 16.67
CA ALA A 168 -17.98 -16.15 15.40
C ALA A 168 -18.59 -14.75 15.34
N GLN A 169 -19.10 -14.25 16.47
CA GLN A 169 -19.69 -12.92 16.59
C GLN A 169 -18.74 -11.80 16.16
N LEU A 170 -17.42 -11.97 16.38
CA LEU A 170 -16.42 -10.99 15.94
C LEU A 170 -16.30 -10.94 14.43
N PHE A 171 -16.39 -12.08 13.74
CA PHE A 171 -16.42 -12.11 12.27
C PHE A 171 -17.66 -11.39 11.74
N ASP A 172 -18.82 -11.57 12.36
CA ASP A 172 -20.06 -10.89 12.00
C ASP A 172 -19.95 -9.36 12.19
N GLN A 173 -19.15 -8.93 13.17
CA GLN A 173 -18.80 -7.53 13.42
C GLN A 173 -17.70 -6.98 12.49
N GLY A 174 -17.16 -7.80 11.57
CA GLY A 174 -16.14 -7.38 10.61
C GLY A 174 -14.70 -7.68 11.03
N VAL A 175 -14.45 -8.43 12.12
CA VAL A 175 -13.10 -8.86 12.49
C VAL A 175 -12.69 -10.03 11.61
N ARG A 176 -12.04 -9.70 10.51
CA ARG A 176 -11.60 -10.67 9.49
C ARG A 176 -10.26 -10.25 8.87
N ARG A 177 -9.62 -11.17 8.15
CA ARG A 177 -8.52 -10.82 7.26
C ARG A 177 -9.08 -10.05 6.07
N TYR A 178 -8.61 -8.82 5.89
CA TYR A 178 -8.94 -7.97 4.73
C TYR A 178 -7.91 -8.13 3.61
N GLY A 179 -6.63 -8.19 3.97
CA GLY A 179 -5.54 -8.13 3.00
C GLY A 179 -5.36 -6.74 2.41
N PHE A 180 -4.16 -6.45 1.94
CA PHE A 180 -3.80 -5.11 1.42
C PHE A 180 -2.88 -5.26 0.22
N HIS A 181 -2.46 -4.14 -0.39
CA HIS A 181 -1.71 -4.09 -1.63
C HIS A 181 -2.45 -4.69 -2.84
N GLY A 182 -3.77 -4.86 -2.74
CA GLY A 182 -4.59 -5.49 -3.80
C GLY A 182 -4.42 -4.82 -5.16
N LEU A 183 -4.34 -3.48 -5.20
CA LEU A 183 -4.10 -2.75 -6.45
C LEU A 183 -2.77 -3.12 -7.12
N SER A 184 -1.73 -3.42 -6.33
CA SER A 184 -0.47 -3.91 -6.85
C SER A 184 -0.60 -5.33 -7.40
N TYR A 185 -1.34 -6.19 -6.74
CA TYR A 185 -1.56 -7.55 -7.19
C TYR A 185 -2.40 -7.62 -8.48
N GLU A 186 -3.44 -6.81 -8.58
CA GLU A 186 -4.23 -6.66 -9.80
C GLU A 186 -3.38 -6.21 -10.97
N TYR A 187 -2.52 -5.21 -10.76
CA TYR A 187 -1.60 -4.74 -11.78
C TYR A 187 -0.61 -5.82 -12.22
N VAL A 188 0.03 -6.51 -11.28
CA VAL A 188 0.94 -7.61 -11.60
C VAL A 188 0.24 -8.68 -12.44
N LEU A 189 -0.97 -9.10 -12.05
CA LEU A 189 -1.72 -10.09 -12.81
C LEU A 189 -2.04 -9.64 -14.23
N SER A 190 -2.38 -8.37 -14.44
CA SER A 190 -2.67 -7.82 -15.78
C SER A 190 -1.45 -7.88 -16.71
N THR A 191 -0.23 -7.97 -16.16
CA THR A 191 1.01 -8.06 -16.94
C THR A 191 1.44 -9.50 -17.23
N LEU A 192 0.84 -10.51 -16.59
CA LEU A 192 1.21 -11.93 -16.75
C LEU A 192 0.48 -12.64 -17.88
N GLY A 193 -0.38 -11.94 -18.62
CA GLY A 193 -1.15 -12.49 -19.74
C GLY A 193 -2.65 -12.64 -19.41
N ASP A 194 -3.43 -12.97 -20.45
CA ASP A 194 -4.88 -13.21 -20.35
C ASP A 194 -5.22 -14.54 -21.04
N PRO A 195 -5.60 -15.61 -20.32
CA PRO A 195 -5.69 -15.67 -18.86
C PRO A 195 -4.30 -15.68 -18.18
N PRO A 196 -4.17 -15.20 -16.94
CA PRO A 196 -2.92 -15.30 -16.19
C PRO A 196 -2.63 -16.75 -15.80
N PRO A 197 -1.36 -17.09 -15.42
CA PRO A 197 -1.00 -18.41 -14.89
C PRO A 197 -1.93 -18.81 -13.72
N ARG A 198 -2.20 -20.11 -13.61
CA ARG A 198 -3.22 -20.58 -12.64
C ARG A 198 -2.79 -20.35 -11.19
N ARG A 199 -1.53 -20.68 -10.85
CA ARG A 199 -1.04 -20.62 -9.46
C ARG A 199 0.10 -19.59 -9.37
N VAL A 200 -0.24 -18.43 -8.83
CA VAL A 200 0.69 -17.30 -8.75
C VAL A 200 0.89 -16.92 -7.29
N ILE A 201 2.13 -16.69 -6.89
CA ILE A 201 2.46 -16.00 -5.66
C ILE A 201 3.09 -14.66 -6.04
N VAL A 202 2.56 -13.59 -5.47
CA VAL A 202 3.16 -12.25 -5.62
C VAL A 202 3.66 -11.78 -4.26
N ALA A 203 4.95 -11.46 -4.20
CA ALA A 203 5.60 -10.84 -3.05
C ALA A 203 5.80 -9.35 -3.33
N HIS A 204 4.90 -8.52 -2.79
CA HIS A 204 5.04 -7.06 -2.81
C HIS A 204 5.91 -6.64 -1.61
N LEU A 205 7.17 -6.28 -1.89
CA LEU A 205 8.17 -5.97 -0.87
C LEU A 205 8.62 -4.51 -1.00
N GLY A 206 8.04 -3.67 -0.16
CA GLY A 206 8.39 -2.26 0.01
C GLY A 206 8.64 -1.94 1.48
N ASN A 207 8.45 -0.69 1.91
CA ASN A 207 8.44 -0.35 3.34
C ASN A 207 7.28 -1.04 4.07
N GLY A 208 6.09 -1.13 3.44
CA GLY A 208 5.09 -2.15 3.75
C GLY A 208 5.31 -3.35 2.85
N ALA A 209 5.15 -4.57 3.37
CA ALA A 209 5.39 -5.80 2.64
C ALA A 209 4.31 -6.84 2.89
N SER A 210 3.88 -7.51 1.84
CA SER A 210 2.96 -8.65 1.94
C SER A 210 3.12 -9.61 0.77
N LEU A 211 2.64 -10.84 0.97
CA LEU A 211 2.51 -11.81 -0.10
C LEU A 211 1.03 -12.15 -0.31
N ALA A 212 0.69 -12.52 -1.54
CA ALA A 212 -0.63 -13.07 -1.86
C ALA A 212 -0.48 -14.38 -2.62
N ALA A 213 -1.29 -15.37 -2.23
CA ALA A 213 -1.55 -16.59 -2.99
C ALA A 213 -2.74 -16.36 -3.90
N ILE A 214 -2.56 -16.64 -5.20
CA ILE A 214 -3.55 -16.33 -6.23
C ILE A 214 -3.80 -17.58 -7.07
N GLU A 215 -5.03 -18.01 -7.15
CA GLU A 215 -5.46 -19.11 -8.02
C GLU A 215 -6.41 -18.59 -9.09
N ALA A 216 -6.09 -18.86 -10.37
CA ALA A 216 -6.90 -18.47 -11.52
C ALA A 216 -7.35 -16.99 -11.47
N GLY A 217 -6.41 -16.09 -11.14
CA GLY A 217 -6.63 -14.65 -11.06
C GLY A 217 -7.35 -14.16 -9.79
N ARG A 218 -7.60 -15.02 -8.79
CA ARG A 218 -8.32 -14.67 -7.55
C ARG A 218 -7.43 -14.86 -6.33
N SER A 219 -7.46 -13.91 -5.41
CA SER A 219 -6.80 -14.07 -4.11
C SER A 219 -7.44 -15.21 -3.32
N VAL A 220 -6.61 -16.17 -2.88
CA VAL A 220 -7.03 -17.27 -2.02
C VAL A 220 -6.45 -17.15 -0.61
N ASP A 221 -5.33 -16.44 -0.44
CA ASP A 221 -4.76 -16.08 0.86
C ASP A 221 -3.82 -14.86 0.72
N THR A 222 -3.53 -14.19 1.83
CA THR A 222 -2.54 -13.10 1.89
C THR A 222 -1.98 -12.96 3.30
N THR A 223 -0.75 -12.46 3.42
CA THR A 223 -0.07 -12.36 4.72
C THR A 223 -0.62 -11.26 5.61
N MET A 224 -0.97 -10.08 5.08
CA MET A 224 -1.57 -9.02 5.89
C MET A 224 -2.97 -9.42 6.35
N GLY A 225 -3.29 -9.07 7.59
CA GLY A 225 -4.47 -9.55 8.31
C GLY A 225 -5.64 -8.56 8.36
N PHE A 226 -6.06 -8.28 9.60
CA PHE A 226 -7.09 -7.30 9.92
C PHE A 226 -6.63 -5.88 9.63
N THR A 227 -5.36 -5.61 9.91
CA THR A 227 -4.67 -4.36 9.61
C THR A 227 -3.47 -4.60 8.69
N PRO A 228 -2.87 -3.58 8.09
CA PRO A 228 -1.64 -3.72 7.33
C PRO A 228 -0.38 -3.94 8.21
N GLY A 229 -0.54 -4.09 9.53
CA GLY A 229 0.54 -4.39 10.48
C GLY A 229 0.89 -5.87 10.59
N GLY A 230 -0.03 -6.78 10.22
CA GLY A 230 0.17 -8.23 10.31
C GLY A 230 0.97 -8.84 9.15
N GLY A 231 1.28 -10.11 9.25
CA GLY A 231 1.99 -10.90 8.27
C GLY A 231 3.50 -10.95 8.49
N ILE A 232 4.28 -10.69 7.45
CA ILE A 232 5.75 -10.69 7.53
C ILE A 232 6.28 -9.39 8.12
N LEU A 233 7.49 -9.41 8.68
CA LEU A 233 8.16 -8.19 9.14
C LEU A 233 8.39 -7.20 7.98
N MET A 234 8.33 -5.91 8.28
CA MET A 234 8.40 -4.83 7.31
C MET A 234 9.46 -3.80 7.71
N GLY A 235 9.50 -2.66 7.05
CA GLY A 235 10.47 -1.60 7.39
C GLY A 235 10.40 -1.15 8.85
N THR A 236 9.18 -0.86 9.34
CA THR A 236 8.95 -0.37 10.72
C THR A 236 7.90 -1.17 11.49
N ARG A 237 7.26 -2.18 10.87
CA ARG A 237 6.19 -2.99 11.45
C ARG A 237 6.68 -4.38 11.78
N SER A 238 6.17 -4.91 12.88
CA SER A 238 6.59 -6.23 13.39
C SER A 238 6.18 -7.40 12.50
N GLY A 239 5.06 -7.31 11.79
CA GLY A 239 4.36 -8.48 11.29
C GLY A 239 3.65 -9.25 12.40
N ASP A 240 3.34 -10.53 12.15
CA ASP A 240 2.65 -11.39 13.11
C ASP A 240 3.52 -11.67 14.35
N LEU A 241 2.91 -11.55 15.52
CA LEU A 241 3.50 -11.79 16.81
C LEU A 241 2.63 -12.76 17.62
N ASP A 242 3.24 -13.41 18.63
CA ASP A 242 2.51 -14.16 19.64
C ASP A 242 1.60 -13.20 20.43
N PRO A 243 0.28 -13.49 20.55
CA PRO A 243 -0.63 -12.66 21.36
C PRO A 243 -0.19 -12.53 22.82
N GLY A 244 0.47 -13.57 23.37
CA GLY A 244 1.00 -13.55 24.72
C GLY A 244 2.08 -12.49 24.91
N LEU A 245 2.90 -12.21 23.89
CA LEU A 245 3.89 -11.13 23.94
C LEU A 245 3.20 -9.77 24.13
N LEU A 246 2.10 -9.51 23.39
CA LEU A 246 1.37 -8.24 23.51
C LEU A 246 0.80 -8.06 24.92
N LEU A 247 0.20 -9.12 25.47
CA LEU A 247 -0.33 -9.11 26.84
C LEU A 247 0.77 -8.92 27.88
N TYR A 248 1.95 -9.53 27.68
CA TYR A 248 3.11 -9.36 28.54
C TYR A 248 3.60 -7.90 28.55
N LEU A 249 3.74 -7.27 27.38
CA LEU A 249 4.18 -5.88 27.27
C LEU A 249 3.20 -4.92 27.97
N LEU A 250 1.90 -5.13 27.83
CA LEU A 250 0.87 -4.32 28.48
C LEU A 250 0.87 -4.49 30.02
N ARG A 251 1.12 -5.70 30.53
CA ARG A 251 1.00 -5.98 31.96
C ARG A 251 2.29 -5.73 32.74
N GLU A 252 3.41 -6.14 32.17
CA GLU A 252 4.68 -6.20 32.91
C GLU A 252 5.66 -5.09 32.53
N ASN A 253 5.56 -4.57 31.28
CA ASN A 253 6.52 -3.57 30.78
C ASN A 253 5.98 -2.15 30.74
N GLY A 254 4.75 -1.92 31.25
CA GLY A 254 4.18 -0.57 31.38
C GLY A 254 3.76 0.09 30.07
N TYR A 255 3.62 -0.67 28.97
CA TYR A 255 3.08 -0.12 27.73
C TYR A 255 1.59 0.18 27.89
N SER A 256 1.17 1.35 27.43
CA SER A 256 -0.24 1.64 27.12
C SER A 256 -0.63 1.07 25.76
N VAL A 257 -1.92 1.03 25.44
CA VAL A 257 -2.39 0.62 24.10
C VAL A 257 -1.74 1.49 23.03
N ASP A 258 -1.72 2.82 23.21
CA ASP A 258 -1.17 3.76 22.25
C ASP A 258 0.35 3.61 22.06
N SER A 259 1.10 3.43 23.17
CA SER A 259 2.56 3.20 23.07
C SER A 259 2.89 1.85 22.47
N LEU A 260 2.05 0.82 22.71
CA LEU A 260 2.19 -0.48 22.08
C LEU A 260 1.91 -0.41 20.56
N GLU A 261 0.84 0.29 20.15
CA GLU A 261 0.56 0.54 18.74
C GLU A 261 1.74 1.26 18.06
N HIS A 262 2.28 2.29 18.71
CA HIS A 262 3.45 3.02 18.21
C HIS A 262 4.66 2.10 18.03
N LEU A 263 4.98 1.28 19.03
CA LEU A 263 6.04 0.29 18.96
C LEU A 263 5.88 -0.65 17.75
N LEU A 264 4.69 -1.24 17.59
CA LEU A 264 4.44 -2.25 16.57
C LEU A 264 4.43 -1.72 15.14
N GLU A 265 3.96 -0.48 14.95
CA GLU A 265 3.79 0.13 13.63
C GLU A 265 4.97 1.01 13.21
N ARG A 266 5.74 1.56 14.16
CA ARG A 266 6.72 2.62 13.89
C ARG A 266 8.15 2.31 14.34
N GLU A 267 8.33 1.44 15.33
CA GLU A 267 9.65 1.19 15.97
C GLU A 267 10.11 -0.28 15.84
N SER A 268 9.29 -1.12 15.19
CA SER A 268 9.57 -2.55 14.99
C SER A 268 10.18 -2.85 13.61
N GLY A 269 10.09 -4.06 13.15
CA GLY A 269 10.56 -4.50 11.84
C GLY A 269 12.06 -4.35 11.65
N LEU A 270 12.49 -4.02 10.44
CA LEU A 270 13.90 -3.79 10.12
C LEU A 270 14.51 -2.68 11.00
N LEU A 271 13.73 -1.61 11.23
CA LEU A 271 14.15 -0.49 12.08
C LEU A 271 14.45 -0.96 13.51
N GLY A 272 13.55 -1.73 14.12
CA GLY A 272 13.68 -2.22 15.47
C GLY A 272 14.87 -3.18 15.66
N ILE A 273 15.19 -3.99 14.64
CA ILE A 273 16.28 -4.95 14.68
C ILE A 273 17.63 -4.27 14.43
N ALA A 274 17.72 -3.40 13.42
CA ALA A 274 19.01 -2.92 12.90
C ALA A 274 19.15 -1.38 12.87
N GLY A 275 18.20 -0.63 13.45
CA GLY A 275 18.25 0.82 13.53
C GLY A 275 18.03 1.56 12.20
N SER A 276 17.62 0.86 11.15
CA SER A 276 17.26 1.44 9.86
C SER A 276 16.14 0.63 9.19
N SER A 277 15.19 1.32 8.55
CA SER A 277 14.18 0.71 7.68
C SER A 277 14.58 0.71 6.20
N ASP A 278 15.68 1.37 5.83
CA ASP A 278 16.19 1.40 4.45
C ASP A 278 17.01 0.14 4.15
N MET A 279 16.43 -0.76 3.33
CA MET A 279 17.07 -2.00 2.93
C MET A 279 18.42 -1.80 2.23
N ARG A 280 18.62 -0.70 1.50
CA ARG A 280 19.90 -0.40 0.83
C ARG A 280 20.99 -0.19 1.85
N GLN A 281 20.73 0.64 2.87
CA GLN A 281 21.67 0.86 3.98
C GLN A 281 21.96 -0.43 4.74
N LEU A 282 20.95 -1.28 4.96
CA LEU A 282 21.15 -2.56 5.63
C LEU A 282 22.04 -3.51 4.81
N VAL A 283 21.82 -3.60 3.50
CA VAL A 283 22.66 -4.43 2.61
C VAL A 283 24.11 -3.93 2.57
N GLU A 284 24.33 -2.61 2.52
CA GLU A 284 25.68 -2.02 2.55
C GLU A 284 26.41 -2.30 3.86
N ARG A 285 25.68 -2.35 4.99
CA ARG A 285 26.26 -2.57 6.32
C ARG A 285 26.41 -4.05 6.68
N ALA A 286 25.72 -4.96 6.01
CA ALA A 286 25.56 -6.35 6.43
C ALA A 286 26.89 -7.13 6.59
N GLU A 287 27.95 -6.75 5.86
CA GLU A 287 29.26 -7.41 5.97
C GLU A 287 29.98 -7.09 7.31
N HIS A 288 29.62 -5.97 7.97
CA HIS A 288 30.29 -5.47 9.16
C HIS A 288 29.34 -5.18 10.33
N ASP A 289 28.05 -5.45 10.16
CA ASP A 289 27.00 -5.21 11.14
C ASP A 289 26.08 -6.43 11.24
N GLU A 290 26.28 -7.21 12.30
CA GLU A 290 25.53 -8.44 12.57
C GLU A 290 24.02 -8.20 12.69
N ARG A 291 23.58 -7.02 13.19
CA ARG A 291 22.16 -6.68 13.29
C ARG A 291 21.56 -6.42 11.92
N ALA A 292 22.30 -5.76 11.04
CA ALA A 292 21.87 -5.54 9.66
C ALA A 292 21.76 -6.88 8.89
N ALA A 293 22.77 -7.75 9.05
CA ALA A 293 22.74 -9.09 8.48
C ALA A 293 21.55 -9.91 9.00
N LEU A 294 21.33 -9.92 10.32
CA LEU A 294 20.20 -10.61 10.96
C LEU A 294 18.85 -10.08 10.47
N ALA A 295 18.67 -8.76 10.34
CA ALA A 295 17.42 -8.18 9.88
C ALA A 295 17.06 -8.62 8.45
N ILE A 296 18.05 -8.67 7.55
CA ILE A 296 17.89 -9.17 6.17
C ILE A 296 17.54 -10.66 6.18
N GLU A 297 18.26 -11.46 6.97
CA GLU A 297 18.03 -12.89 7.11
C GLU A 297 16.62 -13.18 7.65
N MET A 298 16.19 -12.47 8.69
CA MET A 298 14.84 -12.62 9.27
C MET A 298 13.76 -12.31 8.24
N MET A 299 13.93 -11.25 7.45
CA MET A 299 12.97 -10.91 6.39
C MET A 299 12.92 -11.99 5.32
N GLY A 300 14.07 -12.42 4.81
CA GLY A 300 14.16 -13.51 3.82
C GLY A 300 13.58 -14.82 4.35
N TYR A 301 13.83 -15.15 5.62
CA TYR A 301 13.26 -16.35 6.26
C TYR A 301 11.72 -16.30 6.35
N GLN A 302 11.14 -15.16 6.75
CA GLN A 302 9.67 -15.03 6.82
C GLN A 302 9.03 -15.06 5.43
N ILE A 303 9.65 -14.42 4.43
CA ILE A 303 9.19 -14.49 3.03
C ILE A 303 9.20 -15.94 2.55
N ARG A 304 10.29 -16.68 2.78
CA ARG A 304 10.42 -18.09 2.39
C ARG A 304 9.36 -18.97 3.05
N LYS A 305 9.09 -18.77 4.35
CA LYS A 305 8.01 -19.47 5.06
C LYS A 305 6.64 -19.20 4.43
N ALA A 306 6.34 -17.93 4.13
CA ALA A 306 5.07 -17.55 3.50
C ALA A 306 4.92 -18.16 2.11
N ILE A 307 5.99 -18.13 1.29
CA ILE A 307 6.01 -18.78 -0.03
C ILE A 307 5.74 -20.28 0.12
N GLY A 308 6.43 -20.98 1.04
CA GLY A 308 6.23 -22.41 1.28
C GLY A 308 4.81 -22.75 1.70
N ALA A 309 4.22 -21.96 2.60
CA ALA A 309 2.82 -22.10 3.01
C ALA A 309 1.86 -21.91 1.81
N TYR A 310 2.10 -20.91 0.98
CA TYR A 310 1.26 -20.62 -0.18
C TYR A 310 1.41 -21.62 -1.32
N VAL A 311 2.60 -22.19 -1.51
CA VAL A 311 2.77 -23.33 -2.42
C VAL A 311 1.91 -24.52 -2.00
N ALA A 312 1.84 -24.79 -0.68
CA ALA A 312 0.97 -25.84 -0.14
C ALA A 312 -0.52 -25.51 -0.32
N VAL A 313 -0.94 -24.25 -0.03
CA VAL A 313 -2.33 -23.78 -0.21
C VAL A 313 -2.77 -23.91 -1.68
N LEU A 314 -1.89 -23.56 -2.63
CA LEU A 314 -2.17 -23.59 -4.07
C LEU A 314 -2.05 -25.01 -4.67
N GLY A 315 -1.48 -25.98 -3.93
CA GLY A 315 -1.14 -27.29 -4.48
C GLY A 315 -0.05 -27.27 -5.55
N GLY A 316 0.84 -26.29 -5.49
CA GLY A 316 1.95 -26.07 -6.41
C GLY A 316 2.15 -24.60 -6.75
N LEU A 317 3.05 -24.30 -7.68
CA LEU A 317 3.38 -22.93 -8.09
C LEU A 317 3.74 -22.92 -9.58
N ASP A 318 3.15 -21.99 -10.33
CA ASP A 318 3.49 -21.77 -11.73
C ASP A 318 4.38 -20.53 -11.89
N VAL A 319 4.08 -19.44 -11.12
CA VAL A 319 4.84 -18.19 -11.18
C VAL A 319 4.99 -17.58 -9.79
N LEU A 320 6.22 -17.14 -9.47
CA LEU A 320 6.54 -16.31 -8.31
C LEU A 320 6.99 -14.94 -8.83
N VAL A 321 6.31 -13.88 -8.39
CA VAL A 321 6.63 -12.50 -8.77
C VAL A 321 7.11 -11.73 -7.56
N PHE A 322 8.21 -10.99 -7.72
CA PHE A 322 8.68 -10.01 -6.74
C PHE A 322 8.43 -8.60 -7.29
N THR A 323 7.80 -7.74 -6.50
CA THR A 323 7.52 -6.34 -6.83
C THR A 323 7.72 -5.45 -5.61
N GLY A 324 7.63 -4.14 -5.80
CA GLY A 324 8.00 -3.16 -4.77
C GLY A 324 9.50 -2.95 -4.69
N GLY A 325 9.92 -1.83 -4.10
CA GLY A 325 11.31 -1.39 -4.16
C GLY A 325 12.33 -2.41 -3.62
N ILE A 326 12.02 -3.11 -2.53
CA ILE A 326 12.86 -4.17 -1.98
C ILE A 326 12.81 -5.39 -2.91
N GLY A 327 11.63 -5.79 -3.36
CA GLY A 327 11.46 -6.97 -4.23
C GLY A 327 12.20 -6.84 -5.55
N GLU A 328 12.20 -5.66 -6.15
CA GLU A 328 12.84 -5.40 -7.45
C GLU A 328 14.36 -5.19 -7.33
N HIS A 329 14.81 -4.47 -6.28
CA HIS A 329 16.18 -3.96 -6.22
C HIS A 329 17.08 -4.69 -5.21
N THR A 330 16.59 -5.70 -4.47
CA THR A 330 17.40 -6.42 -3.48
C THR A 330 17.57 -7.89 -3.86
N PRO A 331 18.61 -8.26 -4.66
CA PRO A 331 18.84 -9.64 -5.09
C PRO A 331 19.01 -10.63 -3.93
N SER A 332 19.58 -10.20 -2.80
CA SER A 332 19.78 -11.05 -1.62
C SER A 332 18.49 -11.56 -1.01
N ILE A 333 17.39 -10.81 -1.12
CA ILE A 333 16.06 -11.23 -0.64
C ILE A 333 15.41 -12.26 -1.59
N ARG A 334 15.75 -12.25 -2.87
CA ARG A 334 15.18 -13.17 -3.88
C ARG A 334 15.92 -14.51 -4.01
N ARG A 335 17.09 -14.65 -3.38
CA ARG A 335 17.89 -15.89 -3.31
C ARG A 335 17.46 -16.78 -2.15
#